data_feeb5bad550658e04873e50a3a20d94f
#
_entry.id   feeb5bad550658e04873e50a3a20d94f
#
_cell.length_a   1.000
_cell.length_b   1.000
_cell.length_c   1.000
_cell.angle_alpha   90.00
_cell.angle_beta   90.00
_cell.angle_gamma   90.00
#
_symmetry.space_group_name_H-M   'P 1'
#
loop_
_entity.id
_entity.type
_entity.pdbx_description
1 polymer ?
#
loop_
_entity_poly.entity_id
_entity_poly.type
_entity_poly.pdbx_seq_one_letter_code
_entity_poly.pdbx_strand_id
1 'polypeptide(L)'
;MSTTNLIRWSGLIAMLGGILFPVAAFLHPNGEDLSAVSMPNWVPAHLLGFVSVTVMHLSLIGLYARQVEQAGWLGLVGFVLAFVGGAFAIVIQYVTSILIPLIASQAPALFDQAMTPPQFAPPLFVLGFILGHVLFGVATIRAAVLPRGSGILVIIGILLFFLGEVSFLGQGLSAPALQQVFALIRKLHGIVLLGDIAFGLGLAWMGYSLWKEKRQFISTG
;
A
#
# COMPACT_ATOMS: atom_id res chain seq x y z
N MET A 1 7.37 -19.83 -19.81
CA MET A 1 6.15 -19.37 -19.09
C MET A 1 5.39 -18.45 -20.03
N SER A 2 4.10 -18.65 -20.31
CA SER A 2 3.34 -17.77 -21.22
C SER A 2 2.94 -16.46 -20.53
N THR A 3 2.74 -15.38 -21.28
CA THR A 3 2.24 -14.09 -20.76
C THR A 3 0.94 -14.25 -20.00
N THR A 4 0.04 -15.13 -20.50
CA THR A 4 -1.22 -15.46 -19.82
C THR A 4 -1.01 -16.04 -18.42
N ASN A 5 -0.02 -16.92 -18.27
CA ASN A 5 0.30 -17.49 -16.96
C ASN A 5 0.87 -16.42 -16.01
N LEU A 6 1.73 -15.54 -16.51
CA LEU A 6 2.27 -14.43 -15.71
C LEU A 6 1.15 -13.55 -15.17
N ILE A 7 0.20 -13.13 -16.01
CA ILE A 7 -0.94 -12.31 -15.61
C ILE A 7 -1.78 -13.03 -14.54
N ARG A 8 -2.06 -14.33 -14.72
CA ARG A 8 -2.81 -15.11 -13.70
C ARG A 8 -2.08 -15.21 -12.36
N TRP A 9 -0.79 -15.49 -12.36
CA TRP A 9 0.00 -15.52 -11.13
C TRP A 9 0.05 -14.16 -10.46
N SER A 10 0.13 -13.07 -11.24
CA SER A 10 -0.03 -11.72 -10.69
C SER A 10 -1.38 -11.52 -10.01
N GLY A 11 -2.46 -12.13 -10.54
CA GLY A 11 -3.77 -12.13 -9.88
C GLY A 11 -3.75 -12.84 -8.52
N LEU A 12 -3.10 -14.02 -8.43
CA LEU A 12 -2.99 -14.74 -7.17
C LEU A 12 -2.22 -13.96 -6.11
N ILE A 13 -1.08 -13.36 -6.49
CA ILE A 13 -0.28 -12.56 -5.54
C ILE A 13 -0.97 -11.24 -5.18
N ALA A 14 -1.80 -10.66 -6.06
CA ALA A 14 -2.66 -9.53 -5.72
C ALA A 14 -3.71 -9.88 -4.65
N MET A 15 -4.34 -11.06 -4.77
CA MET A 15 -5.25 -11.56 -3.74
C MET A 15 -4.53 -11.77 -2.41
N LEU A 16 -3.37 -12.42 -2.44
CA LEU A 16 -2.58 -12.69 -1.23
C LEU A 16 -2.18 -11.39 -0.54
N GLY A 17 -1.57 -10.46 -1.27
CA GLY A 17 -1.15 -9.15 -0.73
C GLY A 17 -2.32 -8.33 -0.22
N GLY A 18 -3.43 -8.29 -0.98
CA GLY A 18 -4.62 -7.56 -0.59
C GLY A 18 -5.31 -8.10 0.68
N ILE A 19 -5.15 -9.40 0.99
CA ILE A 19 -5.63 -9.99 2.24
C ILE A 19 -4.63 -9.75 3.38
N LEU A 20 -3.34 -9.91 3.14
CA LEU A 20 -2.31 -9.76 4.17
C LEU A 20 -2.17 -8.31 4.64
N PHE A 21 -2.42 -7.33 3.78
CA PHE A 21 -2.25 -5.92 4.10
C PHE A 21 -3.11 -5.46 5.30
N PRO A 22 -4.45 -5.62 5.28
CA PRO A 22 -5.27 -5.28 6.45
C PRO A 22 -4.99 -6.17 7.67
N VAL A 23 -4.54 -7.41 7.48
CA VAL A 23 -4.13 -8.27 8.61
C VAL A 23 -2.89 -7.70 9.30
N ALA A 24 -1.91 -7.23 8.53
CA ALA A 24 -0.72 -6.56 9.08
C ALA A 24 -1.10 -5.29 9.86
N ALA A 25 -1.99 -4.46 9.29
CA ALA A 25 -2.50 -3.26 9.94
C ALA A 25 -3.26 -3.56 11.23
N PHE A 26 -4.07 -4.62 11.25
CA PHE A 26 -4.79 -5.05 12.46
C PHE A 26 -3.85 -5.55 13.57
N LEU A 27 -2.75 -6.20 13.21
CA LEU A 27 -1.74 -6.68 14.16
C LEU A 27 -0.81 -5.59 14.66
N HIS A 28 -0.76 -4.44 13.97
CA HIS A 28 0.14 -3.35 14.29
C HIS A 28 -0.16 -2.77 15.69
N PRO A 29 0.84 -2.59 16.56
CA PRO A 29 0.64 -1.97 17.86
C PRO A 29 0.21 -0.50 17.72
N ASN A 30 -0.50 0.00 18.73
CA ASN A 30 -0.85 1.41 18.76
C ASN A 30 0.38 2.26 19.11
N GLY A 31 0.72 3.21 18.25
CA GLY A 31 1.84 4.13 18.42
C GLY A 31 3.08 3.75 17.65
N GLU A 32 4.02 4.70 17.60
CA GLU A 32 5.28 4.63 16.85
C GLU A 32 6.48 5.02 17.75
N ASP A 33 6.29 5.00 19.04
CA ASP A 33 7.33 5.32 20.02
C ASP A 33 8.16 4.08 20.44
N LEU A 34 9.19 4.30 21.23
CA LEU A 34 10.08 3.24 21.70
C LEU A 34 9.33 2.13 22.46
N SER A 35 8.23 2.47 23.15
CA SER A 35 7.41 1.49 23.86
C SER A 35 6.65 0.58 22.90
N ALA A 36 6.10 1.14 21.82
CA ALA A 36 5.41 0.38 20.79
C ALA A 36 6.36 -0.57 20.06
N VAL A 37 7.57 -0.12 19.71
CA VAL A 37 8.61 -0.96 19.07
C VAL A 37 9.01 -2.14 19.93
N SER A 38 8.95 -1.99 21.25
CA SER A 38 9.25 -3.06 22.21
C SER A 38 8.13 -4.10 22.36
N MET A 39 6.96 -3.88 21.78
CA MET A 39 5.85 -4.82 21.85
C MET A 39 6.10 -6.08 20.99
N PRO A 40 5.69 -7.28 21.46
CA PRO A 40 5.94 -8.53 20.75
C PRO A 40 5.36 -8.61 19.34
N ASN A 41 4.32 -7.84 19.06
CA ASN A 41 3.64 -7.82 17.76
C ASN A 41 4.22 -6.81 16.77
N TRP A 42 5.16 -5.93 17.17
CA TRP A 42 5.79 -4.95 16.25
C TRP A 42 6.47 -5.64 15.07
N VAL A 43 7.45 -6.49 15.32
CA VAL A 43 8.21 -7.17 14.25
C VAL A 43 7.31 -8.06 13.40
N PRO A 44 6.45 -8.93 13.95
CA PRO A 44 5.51 -9.73 13.15
C PRO A 44 4.59 -8.90 12.25
N ALA A 45 4.02 -7.80 12.75
CA ALA A 45 3.13 -6.93 11.98
C ALA A 45 3.86 -6.29 10.79
N HIS A 46 5.03 -5.70 11.02
CA HIS A 46 5.82 -5.06 9.98
C HIS A 46 6.43 -6.05 8.97
N LEU A 47 6.84 -7.25 9.39
CA LEU A 47 7.27 -8.31 8.45
C LEU A 47 6.11 -8.77 7.57
N LEU A 48 4.92 -8.91 8.15
CA LEU A 48 3.73 -9.23 7.38
C LEU A 48 3.38 -8.11 6.40
N GLY A 49 3.49 -6.85 6.84
CA GLY A 49 3.38 -5.65 6.00
C GLY A 49 4.41 -5.65 4.86
N PHE A 50 5.67 -5.96 5.16
CA PHE A 50 6.74 -6.06 4.17
C PHE A 50 6.41 -7.09 3.08
N VAL A 51 6.00 -8.31 3.47
CA VAL A 51 5.58 -9.36 2.52
C VAL A 51 4.38 -8.90 1.72
N SER A 52 3.37 -8.36 2.40
CA SER A 52 2.14 -7.88 1.75
C SER A 52 2.42 -6.83 0.69
N VAL A 53 3.11 -5.73 1.06
CA VAL A 53 3.43 -4.64 0.13
C VAL A 53 4.30 -5.15 -1.02
N THR A 54 5.25 -6.05 -0.77
CA THR A 54 6.10 -6.63 -1.81
C THR A 54 5.27 -7.41 -2.85
N VAL A 55 4.39 -8.31 -2.41
CA VAL A 55 3.59 -9.09 -3.36
C VAL A 55 2.53 -8.23 -4.06
N MET A 56 1.94 -7.24 -3.37
CA MET A 56 1.07 -6.24 -4.00
C MET A 56 1.80 -5.45 -5.08
N HIS A 57 3.00 -4.99 -4.80
CA HIS A 57 3.84 -4.26 -5.74
C HIS A 57 4.13 -5.07 -7.00
N LEU A 58 4.55 -6.33 -6.85
CA LEU A 58 4.78 -7.22 -7.98
C LEU A 58 3.49 -7.49 -8.78
N SER A 59 2.35 -7.54 -8.12
CA SER A 59 1.06 -7.78 -8.78
C SER A 59 0.63 -6.65 -9.72
N LEU A 60 1.06 -5.40 -9.47
CA LEU A 60 0.75 -4.24 -10.33
C LEU A 60 1.16 -4.47 -11.77
N ILE A 61 2.25 -5.23 -12.01
CA ILE A 61 2.72 -5.54 -13.36
C ILE A 61 1.63 -6.28 -14.15
N GLY A 62 1.06 -7.33 -13.58
CA GLY A 62 0.01 -8.10 -14.26
C GLY A 62 -1.33 -7.38 -14.31
N LEU A 63 -1.67 -6.63 -13.27
CA LEU A 63 -2.87 -5.79 -13.24
C LEU A 63 -2.83 -4.70 -14.32
N TYR A 64 -1.69 -4.05 -14.51
CA TYR A 64 -1.50 -3.07 -15.57
C TYR A 64 -1.46 -3.74 -16.95
N ALA A 65 -0.68 -4.81 -17.12
CA ALA A 65 -0.56 -5.52 -18.40
C ALA A 65 -1.92 -5.99 -18.93
N ARG A 66 -2.86 -6.35 -18.03
CA ARG A 66 -4.21 -6.79 -18.42
C ARG A 66 -5.07 -5.67 -19.02
N GLN A 67 -4.84 -4.44 -18.65
CA GLN A 67 -5.66 -3.29 -19.06
C GLN A 67 -4.91 -2.23 -19.86
N VAL A 68 -3.67 -2.50 -20.25
CA VAL A 68 -2.74 -1.53 -20.85
C VAL A 68 -3.33 -0.80 -22.07
N GLU A 69 -4.04 -1.51 -22.96
CA GLU A 69 -4.62 -0.93 -24.17
C GLU A 69 -5.75 0.05 -23.87
N GLN A 70 -6.60 -0.26 -22.88
CA GLN A 70 -7.79 0.54 -22.54
C GLN A 70 -7.49 1.60 -21.48
N ALA A 71 -6.46 1.40 -20.66
CA ALA A 71 -6.10 2.33 -19.59
C ALA A 71 -5.42 3.62 -20.10
N GLY A 72 -4.79 3.56 -21.29
CA GLY A 72 -4.14 4.71 -21.93
C GLY A 72 -3.06 5.36 -21.07
N TRP A 73 -2.75 6.63 -21.34
CA TRP A 73 -1.73 7.40 -20.62
C TRP A 73 -2.02 7.52 -19.13
N LEU A 74 -3.28 7.65 -18.74
CA LEU A 74 -3.66 7.72 -17.33
C LEU A 74 -3.25 6.46 -16.58
N GLY A 75 -3.49 5.30 -17.20
CA GLY A 75 -3.09 4.01 -16.63
C GLY A 75 -1.58 3.85 -16.55
N LEU A 76 -0.85 4.30 -17.58
CA LEU A 76 0.62 4.26 -17.56
C LEU A 76 1.19 5.13 -16.44
N VAL A 77 0.76 6.39 -16.34
CA VAL A 77 1.23 7.31 -15.31
C VAL A 77 0.87 6.78 -13.91
N GLY A 78 -0.37 6.33 -13.71
CA GLY A 78 -0.80 5.73 -12.45
C GLY A 78 0.02 4.50 -12.08
N PHE A 79 0.26 3.59 -13.04
CA PHE A 79 1.11 2.41 -12.84
C PHE A 79 2.55 2.79 -12.45
N VAL A 80 3.20 3.68 -13.21
CA VAL A 80 4.60 4.06 -12.95
C VAL A 80 4.73 4.73 -11.59
N LEU A 81 3.83 5.65 -11.24
CA LEU A 81 3.84 6.30 -9.93
C LEU A 81 3.58 5.30 -8.81
N ALA A 82 2.55 4.44 -8.93
CA ALA A 82 2.26 3.42 -7.93
C ALA A 82 3.42 2.42 -7.78
N PHE A 83 4.09 2.08 -8.89
CA PHE A 83 5.23 1.17 -8.88
C PHE A 83 6.44 1.79 -8.18
N VAL A 84 6.79 3.04 -8.48
CA VAL A 84 7.88 3.74 -7.78
C VAL A 84 7.54 3.96 -6.32
N GLY A 85 6.31 4.41 -6.02
CA GLY A 85 5.84 4.60 -4.64
C GLY A 85 5.79 3.31 -3.84
N GLY A 86 5.41 2.20 -4.47
CA GLY A 86 5.43 0.87 -3.85
C GLY A 86 6.84 0.40 -3.48
N ALA A 87 7.85 0.72 -4.30
CA ALA A 87 9.24 0.46 -3.96
C ALA A 87 9.67 1.23 -2.69
N PHE A 88 9.24 2.49 -2.54
CA PHE A 88 9.44 3.25 -1.29
C PHE A 88 8.73 2.61 -0.10
N ALA A 89 7.49 2.18 -0.28
CA ALA A 89 6.74 1.50 0.79
C ALA A 89 7.42 0.21 1.25
N ILE A 90 8.02 -0.57 0.33
CA ILE A 90 8.82 -1.76 0.66
C ILE A 90 10.02 -1.37 1.52
N VAL A 91 10.74 -0.30 1.18
CA VAL A 91 11.88 0.20 1.96
C VAL A 91 11.45 0.64 3.35
N ILE A 92 10.33 1.36 3.49
CA ILE A 92 9.77 1.76 4.79
C ILE A 92 9.50 0.52 5.64
N GLN A 93 8.80 -0.48 5.09
CA GLN A 93 8.49 -1.70 5.82
C GLN A 93 9.75 -2.51 6.21
N TYR A 94 10.78 -2.52 5.38
CA TYR A 94 12.07 -3.12 5.71
C TYR A 94 12.73 -2.39 6.90
N VAL A 95 12.78 -1.07 6.85
CA VAL A 95 13.37 -0.24 7.90
C VAL A 95 12.63 -0.45 9.22
N THR A 96 11.30 -0.37 9.21
CA THR A 96 10.48 -0.49 10.43
C THR A 96 10.46 -1.91 11.00
N SER A 97 10.58 -2.94 10.15
CA SER A 97 10.57 -4.33 10.63
C SER A 97 11.93 -4.80 11.19
N ILE A 98 13.04 -4.29 10.68
CA ILE A 98 14.39 -4.81 10.99
C ILE A 98 15.28 -3.75 11.63
N LEU A 99 15.44 -2.58 11.01
CA LEU A 99 16.41 -1.58 11.47
C LEU A 99 15.93 -0.85 12.73
N ILE A 100 14.67 -0.46 12.79
CA ILE A 100 14.12 0.26 13.94
C ILE A 100 14.18 -0.58 15.23
N PRO A 101 13.77 -1.86 15.29
CA PRO A 101 13.94 -2.70 16.47
C PRO A 101 15.40 -2.88 16.88
N LEU A 102 16.30 -2.98 15.89
CA LEU A 102 17.73 -3.10 16.16
C LEU A 102 18.29 -1.82 16.81
N ILE A 103 17.93 -0.63 16.28
CA ILE A 103 18.32 0.66 16.85
C ILE A 103 17.71 0.83 18.25
N ALA A 104 16.44 0.51 18.42
CA ALA A 104 15.76 0.59 19.71
C ALA A 104 16.45 -0.24 20.80
N SER A 105 16.97 -1.43 20.44
CA SER A 105 17.64 -2.32 21.38
C SER A 105 19.12 -1.99 21.63
N GLN A 106 19.86 -1.53 20.61
CA GLN A 106 21.32 -1.35 20.70
C GLN A 106 21.77 0.10 20.84
N ALA A 107 20.97 1.05 20.33
CA ALA A 107 21.30 2.46 20.32
C ALA A 107 20.05 3.34 20.57
N PRO A 108 19.33 3.18 21.70
CA PRO A 108 18.05 3.85 21.94
C PRO A 108 18.14 5.39 21.88
N ALA A 109 19.31 5.98 22.13
CA ALA A 109 19.52 7.41 22.00
C ALA A 109 19.41 7.93 20.55
N LEU A 110 19.51 7.04 19.54
CA LEU A 110 19.35 7.38 18.12
C LEU A 110 17.93 7.13 17.61
N PHE A 111 17.04 6.63 18.46
CA PHE A 111 15.71 6.17 18.03
C PHE A 111 14.89 7.30 17.37
N ASP A 112 14.76 8.44 18.01
CA ASP A 112 13.97 9.57 17.48
C ASP A 112 14.52 10.09 16.14
N GLN A 113 15.86 10.11 16.01
CA GLN A 113 16.50 10.48 14.75
C GLN A 113 16.23 9.44 13.65
N ALA A 114 16.26 8.15 13.99
CA ALA A 114 16.01 7.06 13.04
C ALA A 114 14.55 7.01 12.59
N MET A 115 13.61 7.40 13.46
CA MET A 115 12.17 7.50 13.14
C MET A 115 11.82 8.75 12.34
N THR A 116 12.73 9.73 12.24
CA THR A 116 12.51 10.96 11.47
C THR A 116 12.87 10.74 10.01
N PRO A 117 11.91 10.69 9.08
CA PRO A 117 12.22 10.49 7.67
C PRO A 117 12.93 11.70 7.07
N PRO A 118 13.82 11.50 6.08
CA PRO A 118 14.38 12.61 5.31
C PRO A 118 13.28 13.48 4.67
N GLN A 119 13.47 14.80 4.60
CA GLN A 119 12.44 15.75 4.14
C GLN A 119 11.88 15.44 2.73
N PHE A 120 12.64 14.78 1.87
CA PHE A 120 12.19 14.38 0.53
C PHE A 120 11.33 13.11 0.52
N ALA A 121 11.38 12.28 1.56
CA ALA A 121 10.69 10.99 1.57
C ALA A 121 9.15 11.10 1.62
N PRO A 122 8.54 11.95 2.49
CA PRO A 122 7.09 12.09 2.51
C PRO A 122 6.48 12.56 1.17
N PRO A 123 7.01 13.62 0.49
CA PRO A 123 6.49 14.00 -0.82
C PRO A 123 6.59 12.89 -1.87
N LEU A 124 7.68 12.13 -1.90
CA LEU A 124 7.85 11.02 -2.84
C LEU A 124 6.88 9.88 -2.56
N PHE A 125 6.64 9.57 -1.28
CA PHE A 125 5.64 8.58 -0.90
C PHE A 125 4.24 9.03 -1.31
N VAL A 126 3.85 10.27 -1.04
CA VAL A 126 2.53 10.80 -1.40
C VAL A 126 2.34 10.80 -2.93
N LEU A 127 3.30 11.35 -3.68
CA LEU A 127 3.20 11.40 -5.15
C LEU A 127 3.23 10.01 -5.77
N GLY A 128 4.12 9.14 -5.30
CA GLY A 128 4.24 7.80 -5.85
C GLY A 128 3.11 6.89 -5.37
N PHE A 129 3.10 6.58 -4.06
CA PHE A 129 2.21 5.56 -3.54
C PHE A 129 0.74 6.01 -3.56
N ILE A 130 0.44 7.18 -3.02
CA ILE A 130 -0.96 7.62 -2.89
C ILE A 130 -1.54 8.03 -4.24
N LEU A 131 -0.95 9.06 -4.88
CA LEU A 131 -1.45 9.56 -6.16
C LEU A 131 -1.39 8.49 -7.26
N GLY A 132 -0.32 7.68 -7.26
CA GLY A 132 -0.17 6.56 -8.20
C GLY A 132 -1.34 5.59 -8.13
N HIS A 133 -1.73 5.13 -6.94
CA HIS A 133 -2.87 4.22 -6.78
C HIS A 133 -4.22 4.89 -7.05
N VAL A 134 -4.38 6.18 -6.74
CA VAL A 134 -5.59 6.93 -7.15
C VAL A 134 -5.71 6.96 -8.66
N LEU A 135 -4.67 7.35 -9.38
CA LEU A 135 -4.68 7.40 -10.85
C LEU A 135 -4.87 6.01 -11.47
N PHE A 136 -4.22 4.99 -10.90
CA PHE A 136 -4.40 3.61 -11.33
C PHE A 136 -5.84 3.12 -11.12
N GLY A 137 -6.45 3.44 -9.97
CA GLY A 137 -7.86 3.14 -9.69
C GLY A 137 -8.81 3.84 -10.67
N VAL A 138 -8.59 5.14 -10.95
CA VAL A 138 -9.38 5.89 -11.95
C VAL A 138 -9.22 5.28 -13.34
N ALA A 139 -8.00 4.93 -13.74
CA ALA A 139 -7.73 4.27 -15.01
C ALA A 139 -8.46 2.92 -15.11
N THR A 140 -8.45 2.12 -14.04
CA THR A 140 -9.19 0.85 -13.97
C THR A 140 -10.70 1.04 -14.15
N ILE A 141 -11.30 2.06 -13.50
CA ILE A 141 -12.71 2.37 -13.64
C ILE A 141 -13.05 2.75 -15.10
N ARG A 142 -12.20 3.57 -15.73
CA ARG A 142 -12.38 4.04 -17.11
C ARG A 142 -12.16 2.95 -18.14
N ALA A 143 -11.13 2.15 -17.97
CA ALA A 143 -10.80 1.04 -18.86
C ALA A 143 -11.88 -0.06 -18.85
N ALA A 144 -12.55 -0.27 -17.71
CA ALA A 144 -13.61 -1.26 -17.51
C ALA A 144 -13.23 -2.71 -17.92
N VAL A 145 -11.93 -3.01 -17.93
CA VAL A 145 -11.38 -4.36 -18.19
C VAL A 145 -11.39 -5.18 -16.91
N LEU A 146 -10.97 -4.55 -15.81
CA LEU A 146 -11.12 -5.08 -14.45
C LEU A 146 -12.41 -4.53 -13.83
N PRO A 147 -12.95 -5.17 -12.78
CA PRO A 147 -14.19 -4.72 -12.14
C PRO A 147 -14.09 -3.26 -11.69
N ARG A 148 -14.98 -2.39 -12.13
CA ARG A 148 -14.99 -0.96 -11.75
C ARG A 148 -15.05 -0.74 -10.24
N GLY A 149 -15.81 -1.59 -9.54
CA GLY A 149 -15.92 -1.55 -8.08
C GLY A 149 -14.58 -1.74 -7.37
N SER A 150 -13.68 -2.56 -7.93
CA SER A 150 -12.35 -2.74 -7.37
C SER A 150 -11.49 -1.48 -7.47
N GLY A 151 -11.60 -0.73 -8.57
CA GLY A 151 -10.96 0.59 -8.73
C GLY A 151 -11.48 1.61 -7.72
N ILE A 152 -12.79 1.61 -7.45
CA ILE A 152 -13.40 2.48 -6.43
C ILE A 152 -12.87 2.13 -5.04
N LEU A 153 -12.81 0.85 -4.69
CA LEU A 153 -12.27 0.40 -3.40
C LEU A 153 -10.80 0.78 -3.22
N VAL A 154 -9.99 0.65 -4.27
CA VAL A 154 -8.58 1.09 -4.24
C VAL A 154 -8.50 2.59 -3.96
N ILE A 155 -9.30 3.44 -4.62
CA ILE A 155 -9.28 4.89 -4.43
C ILE A 155 -9.73 5.25 -3.01
N ILE A 156 -10.87 4.74 -2.57
CA ILE A 156 -11.40 5.03 -1.23
C ILE A 156 -10.40 4.56 -0.17
N GLY A 157 -9.90 3.33 -0.33
CA GLY A 157 -8.98 2.72 0.62
C GLY A 157 -7.70 3.53 0.77
N ILE A 158 -7.03 3.87 -0.36
CA ILE A 158 -5.77 4.61 -0.31
C ILE A 158 -5.93 6.04 0.21
N LEU A 159 -7.07 6.69 -0.03
CA LEU A 159 -7.36 8.02 0.52
C LEU A 159 -7.60 7.97 2.03
N LEU A 160 -8.32 6.96 2.53
CA LEU A 160 -8.51 6.77 3.98
C LEU A 160 -7.19 6.39 4.68
N PHE A 161 -6.39 5.53 4.07
CA PHE A 161 -5.03 5.21 4.52
C PHE A 161 -4.18 6.49 4.61
N PHE A 162 -4.21 7.35 3.58
CA PHE A 162 -3.47 8.62 3.56
C PHE A 162 -3.86 9.56 4.72
N LEU A 163 -5.13 9.58 5.13
CA LEU A 163 -5.53 10.37 6.29
C LEU A 163 -4.79 9.94 7.57
N GLY A 164 -4.53 8.66 7.73
CA GLY A 164 -3.72 8.14 8.84
C GLY A 164 -2.25 8.59 8.74
N GLU A 165 -1.64 8.40 7.57
CA GLU A 165 -0.26 8.78 7.31
C GLU A 165 -0.02 10.28 7.49
N VAL A 166 -0.93 11.15 7.01
CA VAL A 166 -0.83 12.59 7.22
C VAL A 166 -0.86 12.95 8.70
N SER A 167 -1.62 12.23 9.51
CA SER A 167 -1.69 12.47 10.96
C SER A 167 -0.35 12.16 11.65
N PHE A 168 0.39 11.19 11.15
CA PHE A 168 1.74 10.86 11.61
C PHE A 168 2.78 11.89 11.14
N LEU A 169 2.79 12.19 9.84
CA LEU A 169 3.69 13.20 9.25
C LEU A 169 3.49 14.60 9.84
N GLY A 170 2.28 14.91 10.31
CA GLY A 170 1.92 16.20 10.91
C GLY A 170 2.45 16.42 12.33
N GLN A 171 3.05 15.42 12.98
CA GLN A 171 3.57 15.58 14.35
C GLN A 171 4.71 16.59 14.47
N GLY A 172 5.49 16.77 13.40
CA GLY A 172 6.57 17.75 13.32
C GLY A 172 6.16 19.19 12.97
N LEU A 173 4.86 19.46 12.73
CA LEU A 173 4.39 20.78 12.35
C LEU A 173 4.19 21.67 13.58
N SER A 174 4.72 22.90 13.51
CA SER A 174 4.68 23.90 14.60
C SER A 174 3.35 24.64 14.74
N ALA A 175 2.38 24.43 13.83
CA ALA A 175 1.09 25.15 13.84
C ALA A 175 0.06 24.46 14.77
N PRO A 176 -0.38 25.12 15.88
CA PRO A 176 -1.26 24.51 16.88
C PRO A 176 -2.60 24.04 16.31
N ALA A 177 -3.18 24.76 15.35
CA ALA A 177 -4.43 24.38 14.69
C ALA A 177 -4.31 23.07 13.92
N LEU A 178 -3.19 22.87 13.20
CA LEU A 178 -2.91 21.61 12.48
C LEU A 178 -2.69 20.47 13.46
N GLN A 179 -2.00 20.68 14.58
CA GLN A 179 -1.82 19.66 15.60
C GLN A 179 -3.16 19.16 16.18
N GLN A 180 -4.13 20.08 16.38
CA GLN A 180 -5.48 19.67 16.83
C GLN A 180 -6.21 18.84 15.79
N VAL A 181 -6.13 19.20 14.49
CA VAL A 181 -6.72 18.42 13.40
C VAL A 181 -6.10 17.02 13.34
N PHE A 182 -4.78 16.92 13.40
CA PHE A 182 -4.09 15.61 13.39
C PHE A 182 -4.38 14.78 14.63
N ALA A 183 -4.52 15.41 15.81
CA ALA A 183 -4.96 14.71 17.03
C ALA A 183 -6.37 14.13 16.89
N LEU A 184 -7.27 14.85 16.19
CA LEU A 184 -8.61 14.35 15.89
C LEU A 184 -8.56 13.16 14.92
N ILE A 185 -7.77 13.26 13.85
CA ILE A 185 -7.61 12.17 12.85
C ILE A 185 -7.04 10.92 13.54
N ARG A 186 -6.07 11.04 14.43
CA ARG A 186 -5.53 9.89 15.20
C ARG A 186 -6.59 9.17 16.05
N LYS A 187 -7.58 9.89 16.56
CA LYS A 187 -8.71 9.27 17.28
C LYS A 187 -9.61 8.43 16.35
N LEU A 188 -9.51 8.64 15.03
CA LEU A 188 -10.24 7.93 14.01
C LEU A 188 -9.48 6.68 13.48
N HIS A 189 -8.64 6.07 14.32
CA HIS A 189 -7.83 4.88 13.94
C HIS A 189 -8.66 3.78 13.25
N GLY A 190 -9.90 3.57 13.66
CA GLY A 190 -10.80 2.64 12.97
C GLY A 190 -11.10 3.01 11.51
N ILE A 191 -11.05 4.30 11.14
CA ILE A 191 -11.24 4.74 9.75
C ILE A 191 -10.03 4.38 8.90
N VAL A 192 -8.82 4.49 9.45
CA VAL A 192 -7.59 4.10 8.76
C VAL A 192 -7.62 2.60 8.46
N LEU A 193 -7.96 1.77 9.46
CA LEU A 193 -8.10 0.33 9.27
C LEU A 193 -9.18 -0.02 8.22
N LEU A 194 -10.28 0.73 8.17
CA LEU A 194 -11.26 0.58 7.07
C LEU A 194 -10.65 0.94 5.72
N GLY A 195 -9.74 1.91 5.67
CA GLY A 195 -8.96 2.24 4.48
C GLY A 195 -8.10 1.07 4.02
N ASP A 196 -7.35 0.46 4.93
CA ASP A 196 -6.50 -0.71 4.64
C ASP A 196 -7.34 -1.89 4.12
N ILE A 197 -8.49 -2.14 4.75
CA ILE A 197 -9.43 -3.18 4.32
C ILE A 197 -9.96 -2.87 2.91
N ALA A 198 -10.43 -1.65 2.66
CA ALA A 198 -10.97 -1.28 1.35
C ALA A 198 -9.91 -1.35 0.24
N PHE A 199 -8.69 -0.87 0.51
CA PHE A 199 -7.56 -0.92 -0.41
C PHE A 199 -7.18 -2.38 -0.72
N GLY A 200 -7.00 -3.19 0.31
CA GLY A 200 -6.68 -4.61 0.18
C GLY A 200 -7.75 -5.40 -0.57
N LEU A 201 -9.02 -5.20 -0.23
CA LEU A 201 -10.15 -5.83 -0.93
C LEU A 201 -10.24 -5.40 -2.40
N GLY A 202 -9.96 -4.13 -2.70
CA GLY A 202 -9.90 -3.63 -4.07
C GLY A 202 -8.88 -4.38 -4.91
N LEU A 203 -7.65 -4.52 -4.41
CA LEU A 203 -6.58 -5.27 -5.08
C LEU A 203 -6.87 -6.76 -5.15
N ALA A 204 -7.40 -7.35 -4.07
CA ALA A 204 -7.78 -8.76 -4.05
C ALA A 204 -8.89 -9.05 -5.08
N TRP A 205 -9.86 -8.16 -5.24
CA TRP A 205 -10.91 -8.30 -6.25
C TRP A 205 -10.37 -8.18 -7.68
N MET A 206 -9.48 -7.23 -7.96
CA MET A 206 -8.75 -7.18 -9.24
C MET A 206 -8.01 -8.48 -9.48
N GLY A 207 -7.28 -8.98 -8.49
CA GLY A 207 -6.52 -10.23 -8.56
C GLY A 207 -7.41 -11.44 -8.82
N TYR A 208 -8.54 -11.53 -8.14
CA TYR A 208 -9.50 -12.60 -8.35
C TYR A 208 -10.04 -12.62 -9.79
N SER A 209 -10.32 -11.46 -10.37
CA SER A 209 -10.78 -11.41 -11.77
C SER A 209 -9.72 -11.91 -12.75
N LEU A 210 -8.43 -11.58 -12.53
CA LEU A 210 -7.33 -12.14 -13.33
C LEU A 210 -7.18 -13.65 -13.16
N TRP A 211 -7.30 -14.13 -11.92
CA TRP A 211 -7.18 -15.56 -11.64
C TRP A 211 -8.29 -16.37 -12.27
N LYS A 212 -9.53 -15.85 -12.28
CA LYS A 212 -10.72 -16.51 -12.81
C LYS A 212 -10.79 -16.52 -14.34
N GLU A 213 -10.07 -15.64 -15.04
CA GLU A 213 -10.05 -15.63 -16.50
C GLU A 213 -9.63 -17.01 -17.04
N LYS A 214 -10.55 -17.70 -17.74
CA LYS A 214 -10.29 -19.00 -18.35
C LYS A 214 -9.22 -18.85 -19.44
N ARG A 215 -8.44 -19.92 -19.69
CA ARG A 215 -7.52 -20.03 -20.82
C ARG A 215 -8.31 -20.04 -22.13
N GLN A 216 -8.76 -18.88 -22.59
CA GLN A 216 -9.53 -18.76 -23.84
C GLN A 216 -8.65 -18.70 -25.11
N PHE A 217 -7.34 -18.90 -25.01
CA PHE A 217 -6.42 -18.74 -26.13
C PHE A 217 -5.65 -19.99 -26.54
N ILE A 218 -6.27 -21.18 -26.51
CA ILE A 218 -5.69 -22.38 -27.16
C ILE A 218 -6.80 -23.09 -27.95
N SER A 219 -7.31 -22.48 -29.01
CA SER A 219 -8.09 -23.17 -30.03
C SER A 219 -8.23 -22.39 -31.35
N THR A 220 -7.21 -21.69 -31.79
CA THR A 220 -7.10 -21.23 -33.18
C THR A 220 -5.65 -21.34 -33.60
N GLY A 221 -5.25 -22.54 -33.94
CA GLY A 221 -4.00 -22.89 -34.57
C GLY A 221 -4.18 -24.26 -35.22
#